data_597aeb39ad3902aeb8e5edd693458fc4
#
_entry.id   597aeb39ad3902aeb8e5edd693458fc4
#
_cell.length_a   1.000
_cell.length_b   1.000
_cell.length_c   1.000
_cell.angle_alpha   90.00
_cell.angle_beta   90.00
_cell.angle_gamma   90.00
#
_symmetry.space_group_name_H-M   'P 1'
#
loop_
_entity.id
_entity.type
_entity.pdbx_description
1 polymer ?
#
loop_
_entity_poly.entity_id
_entity_poly.type
_entity_poly.pdbx_seq_one_letter_code
_entity_poly.pdbx_strand_id
1 'polypeptide(L)'
;MTPSPQRPTPADELSLLKAEFEGGSDVWRSALGGAVCVVDPEVVRAVMGNRHGVVAETSDFYHHRHGVFGPRSAQVTIGRAARSLIQRHLHDRRAELPGLIAERLAPRSEWPDAGNLLVLRHLRDVLLHPDAPPHLHRTVDAIVTRAVLAGARQRRSAPSRLLFRRRALHALHTEVRARQRAARPLDHPAGPRDLLDVVVGGGGPAAAPDELVEVYLSFLFATAGSIGFALGWSVLLLGTHPDRAAADPGRTVREALRLWPVAWLFARTPSRAQELGGTPVTPRDRLMVCSYLVHRHPGYWERPDEFVPERWAEGAPDGAYLPFGLGPHTCAGATVTVRLLEDLVGLLTRDWRVSVTPDCGGPQVGPALAPPRFTAVLSRPDGCLERR
;
A
#
# COMPACT_ATOMS: atom_id res chain seq x y z
N MET A 1 8.39 -41.93 -7.18
CA MET A 1 7.75 -40.63 -7.31
C MET A 1 8.35 -39.72 -6.26
N THR A 2 9.29 -38.87 -6.65
CA THR A 2 9.84 -37.80 -5.80
C THR A 2 8.76 -36.77 -5.63
N PRO A 3 8.43 -36.34 -4.39
CA PRO A 3 7.45 -35.28 -4.17
C PRO A 3 7.92 -33.99 -4.87
N SER A 4 7.05 -33.38 -5.68
CA SER A 4 7.31 -32.06 -6.24
C SER A 4 7.65 -31.09 -5.09
N PRO A 5 8.72 -30.29 -5.22
CA PRO A 5 9.05 -29.33 -4.18
C PRO A 5 7.83 -28.43 -3.92
N GLN A 6 7.36 -28.42 -2.69
CA GLN A 6 6.29 -27.52 -2.27
C GLN A 6 6.76 -26.09 -2.52
N ARG A 7 5.95 -25.27 -3.18
CA ARG A 7 6.26 -23.84 -3.30
C ARG A 7 6.42 -23.27 -1.89
N PRO A 8 7.49 -22.49 -1.64
CA PRO A 8 7.70 -21.86 -0.34
C PRO A 8 6.48 -21.01 0.05
N THR A 9 6.18 -20.94 1.32
CA THR A 9 5.16 -19.99 1.79
C THR A 9 5.66 -18.55 1.61
N PRO A 10 4.78 -17.56 1.49
CA PRO A 10 5.22 -16.16 1.34
C PRO A 10 6.14 -15.67 2.48
N ALA A 11 5.97 -16.18 3.71
CA ALA A 11 6.87 -15.88 4.83
C ALA A 11 8.27 -16.44 4.60
N ASP A 12 8.35 -17.65 4.00
CA ASP A 12 9.62 -18.28 3.64
C ASP A 12 10.30 -17.50 2.52
N GLU A 13 9.55 -16.88 1.59
CA GLU A 13 10.10 -16.06 0.50
C GLU A 13 10.90 -14.87 1.03
N LEU A 14 10.36 -14.12 2.00
CA LEU A 14 11.06 -12.95 2.57
C LEU A 14 12.33 -13.37 3.33
N SER A 15 12.25 -14.44 4.11
CA SER A 15 13.37 -14.99 4.87
C SER A 15 14.46 -15.50 3.94
N LEU A 16 14.09 -16.18 2.85
CA LEU A 16 15.02 -16.67 1.85
C LEU A 16 15.74 -15.52 1.14
N LEU A 17 15.01 -14.50 0.68
CA LEU A 17 15.60 -13.33 0.03
C LEU A 17 16.56 -12.59 0.96
N LYS A 18 16.23 -12.49 2.27
CA LYS A 18 17.14 -11.90 3.26
C LYS A 18 18.42 -12.73 3.41
N ALA A 19 18.31 -14.05 3.54
CA ALA A 19 19.47 -14.95 3.67
C ALA A 19 20.34 -14.94 2.41
N GLU A 20 19.75 -14.89 1.22
CA GLU A 20 20.48 -14.78 -0.04
C GLU A 20 21.25 -13.45 -0.15
N PHE A 21 20.62 -12.33 0.28
CA PHE A 21 21.26 -11.02 0.30
C PHE A 21 22.44 -10.95 1.28
N GLU A 22 22.33 -11.54 2.46
CA GLU A 22 23.41 -11.65 3.44
C GLU A 22 24.61 -12.45 2.91
N GLY A 23 24.43 -13.24 1.86
CA GLY A 23 25.48 -13.96 1.12
C GLY A 23 26.38 -13.09 0.24
N GLY A 24 26.09 -11.80 0.05
CA GLY A 24 27.08 -10.80 -0.38
C GLY A 24 27.03 -10.26 -1.80
N SER A 25 25.93 -10.42 -2.54
CA SER A 25 25.76 -9.75 -3.84
C SER A 25 24.52 -8.86 -3.86
N ASP A 26 24.64 -7.66 -4.44
CA ASP A 26 23.55 -6.70 -4.55
C ASP A 26 22.66 -6.95 -5.78
N VAL A 27 23.12 -7.80 -6.71
CA VAL A 27 22.35 -8.32 -7.84
C VAL A 27 22.65 -9.81 -8.00
N TRP A 28 21.64 -10.67 -7.82
CA TRP A 28 21.84 -12.12 -7.87
C TRP A 28 20.63 -12.87 -8.44
N ARG A 29 20.85 -14.12 -8.87
CA ARG A 29 19.75 -15.03 -9.20
C ARG A 29 19.26 -15.74 -7.96
N SER A 30 18.03 -15.46 -7.57
CA SER A 30 17.39 -16.08 -6.42
C SER A 30 16.98 -17.53 -6.71
N ALA A 31 17.09 -18.39 -5.71
CA ALA A 31 16.49 -19.72 -5.72
C ALA A 31 14.94 -19.67 -5.85
N LEU A 32 14.32 -18.53 -5.60
CA LEU A 32 12.89 -18.29 -5.86
C LEU A 32 12.60 -18.17 -7.36
N GLY A 33 12.50 -19.32 -8.03
CA GLY A 33 12.12 -19.41 -9.44
C GLY A 33 13.15 -18.82 -10.43
N GLY A 34 14.40 -18.61 -10.02
CA GLY A 34 15.47 -18.08 -10.86
C GLY A 34 15.33 -16.60 -11.21
N ALA A 35 14.47 -15.86 -10.53
CA ALA A 35 14.34 -14.42 -10.73
C ALA A 35 15.63 -13.69 -10.33
N VAL A 36 15.94 -12.58 -11.00
CA VAL A 36 17.09 -11.74 -10.66
C VAL A 36 16.67 -10.71 -9.64
N CYS A 37 17.18 -10.82 -8.43
CA CYS A 37 16.97 -9.86 -7.37
C CYS A 37 17.93 -8.68 -7.51
N VAL A 38 17.42 -7.47 -7.25
CA VAL A 38 18.15 -6.20 -7.37
C VAL A 38 17.95 -5.41 -6.10
N VAL A 39 19.03 -5.12 -5.38
CA VAL A 39 19.04 -4.29 -4.17
C VAL A 39 20.06 -3.16 -4.23
N ASP A 40 21.02 -3.19 -5.17
CA ASP A 40 21.93 -2.07 -5.43
C ASP A 40 21.15 -0.82 -5.81
N PRO A 41 21.26 0.32 -5.08
CA PRO A 41 20.47 1.53 -5.34
C PRO A 41 20.72 2.18 -6.70
N GLU A 42 21.89 2.02 -7.31
CA GLU A 42 22.17 2.55 -8.64
C GLU A 42 21.46 1.73 -9.71
N VAL A 43 21.56 0.39 -9.60
CA VAL A 43 20.83 -0.54 -10.50
C VAL A 43 19.33 -0.38 -10.30
N VAL A 44 18.86 -0.23 -9.06
CA VAL A 44 17.45 0.05 -8.73
C VAL A 44 16.99 1.34 -9.42
N ARG A 45 17.78 2.43 -9.37
CA ARG A 45 17.45 3.68 -10.09
C ARG A 45 17.36 3.48 -11.60
N ALA A 46 18.27 2.71 -12.18
CA ALA A 46 18.26 2.41 -13.61
C ALA A 46 17.00 1.60 -14.00
N VAL A 47 16.69 0.54 -13.26
CA VAL A 47 15.54 -0.35 -13.49
C VAL A 47 14.21 0.36 -13.26
N MET A 48 14.04 1.02 -12.11
CA MET A 48 12.77 1.67 -11.74
C MET A 48 12.56 3.00 -12.47
N GLY A 49 13.64 3.75 -12.74
CA GLY A 49 13.60 4.99 -13.50
C GLY A 49 13.35 4.79 -14.98
N ASN A 50 13.78 3.67 -15.52
CA ASN A 50 13.60 3.20 -16.90
C ASN A 50 13.91 4.26 -18.00
N ARG A 51 14.82 5.21 -17.73
CA ARG A 51 15.13 6.34 -18.65
C ARG A 51 15.68 5.89 -20.00
N HIS A 52 16.33 4.73 -20.03
CA HIS A 52 16.98 4.15 -21.24
C HIS A 52 16.26 2.91 -21.76
N GLY A 53 15.01 2.69 -21.35
CA GLY A 53 14.25 1.51 -21.77
C GLY A 53 14.92 0.19 -21.34
N VAL A 54 15.49 0.18 -20.14
CA VAL A 54 16.15 -0.99 -19.54
C VAL A 54 15.17 -2.14 -19.33
N VAL A 55 13.92 -1.79 -18.98
CA VAL A 55 12.83 -2.73 -18.76
C VAL A 55 11.62 -2.40 -19.65
N ALA A 56 10.82 -3.42 -19.92
CA ALA A 56 9.54 -3.25 -20.61
C ALA A 56 8.62 -2.31 -19.81
N GLU A 57 7.83 -1.51 -20.54
CA GLU A 57 6.86 -0.63 -19.91
C GLU A 57 5.81 -1.43 -19.15
N THR A 58 5.62 -1.10 -17.88
CA THR A 58 4.65 -1.76 -17.00
C THR A 58 4.11 -0.77 -15.97
N SER A 59 3.05 -1.15 -15.28
CA SER A 59 2.50 -0.40 -14.17
C SER A 59 2.07 -1.34 -13.06
N ASP A 60 2.61 -1.17 -11.86
CA ASP A 60 2.23 -1.99 -10.71
C ASP A 60 0.76 -1.76 -10.29
N PHE A 61 0.20 -0.58 -10.59
CA PHE A 61 -1.16 -0.20 -10.21
C PHE A 61 -2.19 -0.45 -11.31
N TYR A 62 -1.81 -0.21 -12.57
CA TYR A 62 -2.71 -0.28 -13.74
C TYR A 62 -2.53 -1.57 -14.55
N HIS A 63 -1.78 -2.55 -14.05
CA HIS A 63 -1.64 -3.85 -14.67
C HIS A 63 -2.68 -4.81 -14.09
N HIS A 64 -3.58 -5.27 -14.94
CA HIS A 64 -4.71 -6.12 -14.57
C HIS A 64 -4.77 -7.38 -15.42
N ARG A 65 -5.85 -8.16 -15.27
CA ARG A 65 -6.04 -9.40 -15.99
C ARG A 65 -5.94 -9.26 -17.52
N HIS A 66 -6.37 -8.13 -18.06
CA HIS A 66 -6.40 -7.84 -19.49
C HIS A 66 -5.19 -7.05 -19.99
N GLY A 67 -4.16 -6.89 -19.18
CA GLY A 67 -2.96 -6.12 -19.47
C GLY A 67 -2.91 -4.78 -18.75
N VAL A 68 -2.16 -3.83 -19.31
CA VAL A 68 -2.04 -2.47 -18.75
C VAL A 68 -3.23 -1.62 -19.20
N PHE A 69 -3.94 -1.05 -18.22
CA PHE A 69 -5.09 -0.17 -18.48
C PHE A 69 -4.68 1.11 -19.21
N GLY A 70 -5.28 1.35 -20.34
CA GLY A 70 -5.25 2.61 -21.07
C GLY A 70 -3.85 3.13 -21.43
N PRO A 71 -3.77 4.28 -22.11
CA PRO A 71 -2.51 4.96 -22.35
C PRO A 71 -1.99 5.62 -21.08
N ARG A 72 -0.67 5.85 -21.01
CA ARG A 72 0.01 6.48 -19.87
C ARG A 72 -0.62 7.84 -19.48
N SER A 73 -1.08 8.63 -20.45
CA SER A 73 -1.76 9.91 -20.20
C SER A 73 -3.03 9.75 -19.37
N ALA A 74 -3.85 8.74 -19.66
CA ALA A 74 -5.04 8.43 -18.88
C ALA A 74 -4.69 8.03 -17.45
N GLN A 75 -3.69 7.17 -17.26
CA GLN A 75 -3.20 6.76 -15.94
C GLN A 75 -2.74 7.97 -15.10
N VAL A 76 -1.97 8.87 -15.70
CA VAL A 76 -1.50 10.12 -15.05
C VAL A 76 -2.67 11.02 -14.68
N THR A 77 -3.66 11.15 -15.56
CA THR A 77 -4.85 11.98 -15.34
C THR A 77 -5.69 11.43 -14.19
N ILE A 78 -5.96 10.12 -14.18
CA ILE A 78 -6.67 9.43 -13.09
C ILE A 78 -5.90 9.60 -11.77
N GLY A 79 -4.58 9.35 -11.77
CA GLY A 79 -3.76 9.47 -10.56
C GLY A 79 -3.73 10.89 -9.99
N ARG A 80 -3.69 11.91 -10.85
CA ARG A 80 -3.73 13.33 -10.45
C ARG A 80 -5.11 13.70 -9.88
N ALA A 81 -6.19 13.31 -10.54
CA ALA A 81 -7.55 13.60 -10.10
C ALA A 81 -7.86 12.89 -8.76
N ALA A 82 -7.47 11.62 -8.62
CA ALA A 82 -7.62 10.88 -7.37
C ALA A 82 -6.86 11.53 -6.21
N ARG A 83 -5.59 11.90 -6.44
CA ARG A 83 -4.79 12.61 -5.42
C ARG A 83 -5.45 13.91 -5.00
N SER A 84 -5.90 14.74 -5.94
CA SER A 84 -6.55 16.02 -5.64
C SER A 84 -7.85 15.83 -4.86
N LEU A 85 -8.65 14.83 -5.21
CA LEU A 85 -9.89 14.50 -4.50
C LEU A 85 -9.61 14.07 -3.05
N ILE A 86 -8.66 13.14 -2.85
CA ILE A 86 -8.26 12.68 -1.52
C ILE A 86 -7.68 13.84 -0.71
N GLN A 87 -6.82 14.66 -1.30
CA GLN A 87 -6.19 15.79 -0.61
C GLN A 87 -7.21 16.80 -0.09
N ARG A 88 -8.23 17.16 -0.86
CA ARG A 88 -9.33 18.01 -0.40
C ARG A 88 -10.07 17.38 0.76
N HIS A 89 -10.46 16.12 0.63
CA HIS A 89 -11.16 15.39 1.68
C HIS A 89 -10.37 15.36 3.00
N LEU A 90 -9.07 15.04 2.94
CA LEU A 90 -8.22 15.03 4.12
C LEU A 90 -8.11 16.41 4.78
N HIS A 91 -8.10 17.48 3.98
CA HIS A 91 -8.13 18.84 4.50
C HIS A 91 -9.46 19.14 5.21
N ASP A 92 -10.57 18.89 4.54
CA ASP A 92 -11.92 19.23 5.01
C ASP A 92 -12.35 18.40 6.24
N ARG A 93 -11.92 17.15 6.32
CA ARG A 93 -12.30 16.19 7.36
C ARG A 93 -11.24 15.94 8.43
N ARG A 94 -10.16 16.73 8.43
CA ARG A 94 -9.05 16.57 9.40
C ARG A 94 -9.51 16.64 10.84
N ALA A 95 -10.44 17.54 11.14
CA ALA A 95 -10.99 17.74 12.48
C ALA A 95 -11.76 16.51 13.03
N GLU A 96 -12.16 15.57 12.18
CA GLU A 96 -12.89 14.38 12.61
C GLU A 96 -11.95 13.26 13.13
N LEU A 97 -10.63 13.32 12.79
CA LEU A 97 -9.68 12.27 13.14
C LEU A 97 -9.57 11.97 14.64
N PRO A 98 -9.54 12.95 15.56
CA PRO A 98 -9.47 12.65 17.00
C PRO A 98 -10.67 11.82 17.49
N GLY A 99 -11.89 12.18 17.05
CA GLY A 99 -13.10 11.46 17.37
C GLY A 99 -13.10 10.04 16.81
N LEU A 100 -12.62 9.89 15.56
CA LEU A 100 -12.53 8.60 14.88
C LEU A 100 -11.53 7.66 15.57
N ILE A 101 -10.38 8.18 16.03
CA ILE A 101 -9.40 7.42 16.81
C ILE A 101 -10.04 6.95 18.13
N ALA A 102 -10.71 7.86 18.86
CA ALA A 102 -11.35 7.52 20.12
C ALA A 102 -12.45 6.45 19.94
N GLU A 103 -13.25 6.56 18.89
CA GLU A 103 -14.35 5.61 18.61
C GLU A 103 -13.82 4.24 18.16
N ARG A 104 -12.77 4.21 17.33
CA ARG A 104 -12.36 2.99 16.62
C ARG A 104 -11.17 2.26 17.20
N LEU A 105 -10.29 2.98 17.88
CA LEU A 105 -9.05 2.40 18.39
C LEU A 105 -9.01 2.29 19.90
N ALA A 106 -9.69 3.18 20.63
CA ALA A 106 -9.67 3.15 22.09
C ALA A 106 -10.86 2.36 22.68
N PRO A 107 -10.71 1.78 23.88
CA PRO A 107 -9.44 1.64 24.61
C PRO A 107 -8.56 0.52 24.05
N ARG A 108 -9.13 -0.42 23.27
CA ARG A 108 -8.47 -1.62 22.76
C ARG A 108 -8.87 -1.88 21.32
N SER A 109 -7.90 -2.26 20.49
CA SER A 109 -8.12 -2.57 19.08
C SER A 109 -7.24 -3.71 18.59
N GLU A 110 -7.76 -4.47 17.61
CA GLU A 110 -7.09 -5.63 17.01
C GLU A 110 -6.52 -5.25 15.63
N TRP A 111 -5.23 -5.40 15.49
CA TRP A 111 -4.44 -5.00 14.31
C TRP A 111 -4.02 -6.21 13.47
N PRO A 112 -3.84 -6.02 12.16
CA PRO A 112 -3.90 -4.76 11.38
C PRO A 112 -5.31 -4.30 11.00
N ASP A 113 -6.34 -5.07 11.29
CA ASP A 113 -7.71 -4.83 10.82
C ASP A 113 -8.26 -3.46 11.30
N ALA A 114 -7.92 -3.04 12.52
CA ALA A 114 -8.33 -1.75 13.08
C ALA A 114 -7.84 -0.58 12.21
N GLY A 115 -6.59 -0.60 11.75
CA GLY A 115 -6.04 0.42 10.87
C GLY A 115 -6.74 0.47 9.51
N ASN A 116 -7.00 -0.70 8.91
CA ASN A 116 -7.71 -0.78 7.64
C ASN A 116 -9.14 -0.23 7.74
N LEU A 117 -9.85 -0.56 8.83
CA LEU A 117 -11.22 -0.09 9.07
C LEU A 117 -11.29 1.41 9.39
N LEU A 118 -10.31 1.94 10.15
CA LEU A 118 -10.21 3.38 10.40
C LEU A 118 -10.02 4.15 9.10
N VAL A 119 -9.07 3.74 8.26
CA VAL A 119 -8.81 4.38 6.96
C VAL A 119 -10.02 4.26 6.04
N LEU A 120 -10.65 3.08 5.95
CA LEU A 120 -11.88 2.88 5.20
C LEU A 120 -12.99 3.85 5.66
N ARG A 121 -13.17 3.98 6.96
CA ARG A 121 -14.20 4.86 7.53
C ARG A 121 -13.92 6.33 7.22
N HIS A 122 -12.68 6.76 7.38
CA HIS A 122 -12.29 8.15 7.10
C HIS A 122 -12.43 8.51 5.62
N LEU A 123 -12.02 7.61 4.72
CA LEU A 123 -12.04 7.85 3.26
C LEU A 123 -13.35 7.39 2.58
N ARG A 124 -14.36 6.96 3.32
CA ARG A 124 -15.57 6.34 2.77
C ARG A 124 -16.24 7.19 1.69
N ASP A 125 -16.41 8.48 1.94
CA ASP A 125 -17.10 9.42 1.04
C ASP A 125 -16.26 9.73 -0.22
N VAL A 126 -14.94 9.56 -0.12
CA VAL A 126 -14.03 9.63 -1.29
C VAL A 126 -14.07 8.36 -2.12
N LEU A 127 -14.16 7.21 -1.46
CA LEU A 127 -14.24 5.93 -2.17
C LEU A 127 -15.55 5.84 -2.96
N LEU A 128 -16.64 6.27 -2.33
CA LEU A 128 -17.96 6.27 -2.93
C LEU A 128 -18.81 7.40 -2.32
N HIS A 129 -19.35 8.26 -3.21
CA HIS A 129 -20.14 9.42 -2.79
C HIS A 129 -21.35 9.00 -1.92
N PRO A 130 -21.70 9.77 -0.86
CA PRO A 130 -22.81 9.44 0.04
C PRO A 130 -24.14 9.17 -0.65
N ASP A 131 -24.43 9.87 -1.75
CA ASP A 131 -25.67 9.71 -2.54
C ASP A 131 -25.68 8.45 -3.41
N ALA A 132 -24.61 7.67 -3.43
CA ALA A 132 -24.60 6.42 -4.17
C ALA A 132 -25.60 5.41 -3.56
N PRO A 133 -26.13 4.48 -4.36
CA PRO A 133 -27.12 3.51 -3.86
C PRO A 133 -26.64 2.76 -2.63
N PRO A 134 -27.49 2.57 -1.58
CA PRO A 134 -27.08 1.91 -0.33
C PRO A 134 -26.52 0.49 -0.51
N HIS A 135 -26.98 -0.24 -1.53
CA HIS A 135 -26.46 -1.56 -1.83
C HIS A 135 -25.00 -1.52 -2.34
N LEU A 136 -24.61 -0.42 -3.01
CA LEU A 136 -23.24 -0.24 -3.50
C LEU A 136 -22.28 0.06 -2.34
N HIS A 137 -22.69 0.91 -1.36
CA HIS A 137 -21.94 1.11 -0.13
C HIS A 137 -21.72 -0.22 0.61
N ARG A 138 -22.76 -1.02 0.79
CA ARG A 138 -22.62 -2.36 1.39
C ARG A 138 -21.68 -3.27 0.62
N THR A 139 -21.68 -3.15 -0.72
CA THR A 139 -20.77 -3.93 -1.57
C THR A 139 -19.33 -3.51 -1.39
N VAL A 140 -19.03 -2.20 -1.38
CA VAL A 140 -17.67 -1.67 -1.14
C VAL A 140 -17.17 -2.06 0.26
N ASP A 141 -17.96 -1.84 1.29
CA ASP A 141 -17.65 -2.25 2.67
C ASP A 141 -17.36 -3.77 2.73
N ALA A 142 -18.17 -4.59 2.07
CA ALA A 142 -18.00 -6.03 2.03
C ALA A 142 -16.75 -6.46 1.23
N ILE A 143 -16.37 -5.74 0.18
CA ILE A 143 -15.12 -6.01 -0.57
C ILE A 143 -13.93 -5.81 0.37
N VAL A 144 -13.85 -4.67 1.05
CA VAL A 144 -12.74 -4.37 1.96
C VAL A 144 -12.71 -5.38 3.12
N THR A 145 -13.83 -5.59 3.81
CA THR A 145 -13.90 -6.51 4.95
C THR A 145 -13.62 -7.98 4.60
N ARG A 146 -13.83 -8.39 3.36
CA ARG A 146 -13.62 -9.78 2.93
C ARG A 146 -12.30 -10.03 2.21
N ALA A 147 -11.70 -9.02 1.61
CA ALA A 147 -10.52 -9.18 0.79
C ALA A 147 -9.27 -8.53 1.40
N VAL A 148 -9.43 -7.48 2.21
CA VAL A 148 -8.32 -6.74 2.85
C VAL A 148 -8.05 -7.27 4.25
N LEU A 149 -9.08 -7.44 5.10
CA LEU A 149 -8.89 -7.81 6.50
C LEU A 149 -8.23 -9.19 6.66
N ALA A 150 -7.27 -9.25 7.55
CA ALA A 150 -6.39 -10.41 7.74
C ALA A 150 -7.13 -11.69 8.15
N GLY A 151 -8.21 -11.58 8.93
CA GLY A 151 -9.01 -12.72 9.39
C GLY A 151 -10.05 -13.24 8.39
N ALA A 152 -10.34 -12.49 7.33
CA ALA A 152 -11.49 -12.78 6.47
C ALA A 152 -11.24 -13.86 5.42
N ARG A 153 -9.99 -14.03 4.98
CA ARG A 153 -9.64 -14.95 3.88
C ARG A 153 -9.73 -16.42 4.28
N GLN A 154 -9.46 -16.76 5.53
CA GLN A 154 -9.32 -18.14 6.00
C GLN A 154 -10.64 -18.84 6.38
N ARG A 155 -11.73 -18.09 6.60
CA ARG A 155 -12.97 -18.61 7.20
C ARG A 155 -14.10 -18.94 6.23
N ARG A 156 -13.91 -18.84 4.91
CA ARG A 156 -15.00 -18.99 3.94
C ARG A 156 -14.74 -20.04 2.88
N SER A 157 -15.77 -20.82 2.57
CA SER A 157 -15.74 -21.84 1.51
C SER A 157 -15.51 -21.21 0.12
N ALA A 158 -14.90 -21.95 -0.79
CA ALA A 158 -14.65 -21.51 -2.16
C ALA A 158 -15.94 -21.10 -2.90
N PRO A 159 -17.07 -21.82 -2.80
CA PRO A 159 -18.34 -21.41 -3.44
C PRO A 159 -18.85 -20.07 -2.90
N SER A 160 -18.77 -19.84 -1.58
CA SER A 160 -19.19 -18.57 -0.97
C SER A 160 -18.35 -17.39 -1.46
N ARG A 161 -17.03 -17.58 -1.64
CA ARG A 161 -16.14 -16.58 -2.19
C ARG A 161 -16.46 -16.25 -3.66
N LEU A 162 -16.71 -17.29 -4.46
CA LEU A 162 -17.08 -17.13 -5.88
C LEU A 162 -18.40 -16.39 -6.06
N LEU A 163 -19.43 -16.78 -5.31
CA LEU A 163 -20.75 -16.13 -5.34
C LEU A 163 -20.67 -14.66 -4.93
N PHE A 164 -19.93 -14.37 -3.83
CA PHE A 164 -19.68 -12.99 -3.42
C PHE A 164 -18.98 -12.18 -4.50
N ARG A 165 -17.90 -12.73 -5.07
CA ARG A 165 -17.14 -12.06 -6.13
C ARG A 165 -18.05 -11.73 -7.32
N ARG A 166 -18.87 -12.68 -7.78
CA ARG A 166 -19.81 -12.46 -8.89
C ARG A 166 -20.80 -11.33 -8.60
N ARG A 167 -21.40 -11.33 -7.39
CA ARG A 167 -22.36 -10.29 -6.98
C ARG A 167 -21.71 -8.92 -6.87
N ALA A 168 -20.54 -8.84 -6.26
CA ALA A 168 -19.81 -7.59 -6.09
C ALA A 168 -19.39 -7.00 -7.46
N LEU A 169 -18.82 -7.82 -8.34
CA LEU A 169 -18.44 -7.38 -9.69
C LEU A 169 -19.67 -6.94 -10.48
N HIS A 170 -20.79 -7.68 -10.42
CA HIS A 170 -22.03 -7.30 -11.10
C HIS A 170 -22.54 -5.92 -10.64
N ALA A 171 -22.55 -5.66 -9.33
CA ALA A 171 -22.97 -4.37 -8.77
C ALA A 171 -22.07 -3.22 -9.28
N LEU A 172 -20.73 -3.43 -9.23
CA LEU A 172 -19.77 -2.43 -9.72
C LEU A 172 -19.90 -2.19 -11.23
N HIS A 173 -20.03 -3.24 -12.04
CA HIS A 173 -20.24 -3.10 -13.50
C HIS A 173 -21.52 -2.33 -13.83
N THR A 174 -22.60 -2.60 -13.11
CA THR A 174 -23.87 -1.88 -13.31
C THR A 174 -23.71 -0.39 -13.05
N GLU A 175 -23.03 -0.02 -11.95
CA GLU A 175 -22.77 1.37 -11.60
C GLU A 175 -21.81 2.04 -12.58
N VAL A 176 -20.71 1.38 -12.95
CA VAL A 176 -19.75 1.91 -13.94
C VAL A 176 -20.49 2.23 -15.26
N ARG A 177 -21.31 1.32 -15.76
CA ARG A 177 -22.10 1.56 -16.98
C ARG A 177 -23.11 2.69 -16.83
N ALA A 178 -23.71 2.86 -15.64
CA ALA A 178 -24.62 3.97 -15.38
C ALA A 178 -23.85 5.31 -15.42
N ARG A 179 -22.67 5.38 -14.79
CA ARG A 179 -21.83 6.59 -14.81
C ARG A 179 -21.24 6.89 -16.19
N GLN A 180 -20.87 5.88 -16.98
CA GLN A 180 -20.43 6.08 -18.37
C GLN A 180 -21.53 6.68 -19.22
N ARG A 181 -22.79 6.24 -19.06
CA ARG A 181 -23.94 6.82 -19.76
C ARG A 181 -24.23 8.26 -19.32
N ALA A 182 -24.00 8.59 -18.07
CA ALA A 182 -24.14 9.95 -17.56
C ALA A 182 -23.05 10.91 -18.09
N ALA A 183 -21.98 10.36 -18.68
CA ALA A 183 -20.91 11.06 -19.41
C ALA A 183 -20.35 12.28 -18.66
N ARG A 184 -19.99 12.12 -17.38
CA ARG A 184 -19.41 13.21 -16.59
C ARG A 184 -17.86 13.21 -16.71
N PRO A 185 -17.28 14.15 -17.50
CA PRO A 185 -15.84 14.23 -17.65
C PRO A 185 -15.16 14.78 -16.39
N LEU A 186 -13.84 14.54 -16.24
CA LEU A 186 -13.07 14.98 -15.06
C LEU A 186 -12.93 16.50 -14.94
N ASP A 187 -13.04 17.24 -16.05
CA ASP A 187 -13.00 18.71 -16.12
C ASP A 187 -14.37 19.36 -15.93
N HIS A 188 -15.40 18.58 -15.62
CA HIS A 188 -16.71 19.12 -15.26
C HIS A 188 -16.58 20.14 -14.12
N PRO A 189 -17.26 21.31 -14.17
CA PRO A 189 -17.10 22.38 -13.18
C PRO A 189 -17.29 21.95 -11.73
N ALA A 190 -18.19 20.97 -11.47
CA ALA A 190 -18.37 20.42 -10.13
C ALA A 190 -17.32 19.36 -9.75
N GLY A 191 -16.39 19.01 -10.65
CA GLY A 191 -15.39 17.97 -10.43
C GLY A 191 -15.94 16.56 -10.22
N PRO A 192 -15.07 15.55 -10.02
CA PRO A 192 -15.46 14.21 -9.62
C PRO A 192 -15.92 14.20 -8.16
N ARG A 193 -16.98 13.45 -7.86
CA ARG A 193 -17.57 13.34 -6.50
C ARG A 193 -16.85 12.29 -5.67
N ASP A 194 -16.37 11.21 -6.31
CA ASP A 194 -15.71 10.07 -5.68
C ASP A 194 -14.65 9.45 -6.62
N LEU A 195 -13.93 8.45 -6.12
CA LEU A 195 -12.91 7.73 -6.91
C LEU A 195 -13.52 6.94 -8.07
N LEU A 196 -14.78 6.53 -7.99
CA LEU A 196 -15.43 5.86 -9.11
C LEU A 196 -15.71 6.83 -10.26
N ASP A 197 -16.13 8.09 -9.97
CA ASP A 197 -16.23 9.16 -10.97
C ASP A 197 -14.85 9.46 -11.59
N VAL A 198 -13.78 9.47 -10.77
CA VAL A 198 -12.40 9.67 -11.26
C VAL A 198 -12.00 8.59 -12.26
N VAL A 199 -12.25 7.33 -11.94
CA VAL A 199 -11.88 6.20 -12.79
C VAL A 199 -12.69 6.20 -14.09
N VAL A 200 -14.00 6.39 -13.99
CA VAL A 200 -14.89 6.40 -15.15
C VAL A 200 -14.59 7.58 -16.07
N GLY A 201 -14.47 8.79 -15.51
CA GLY A 201 -14.18 10.00 -16.29
C GLY A 201 -12.79 9.98 -16.93
N GLY A 202 -11.79 9.44 -16.21
CA GLY A 202 -10.42 9.35 -16.72
C GLY A 202 -10.17 8.23 -17.71
N GLY A 203 -10.95 7.14 -17.66
CA GLY A 203 -10.91 6.07 -18.64
C GLY A 203 -11.61 6.42 -19.94
N GLY A 204 -12.57 7.34 -19.89
CA GLY A 204 -13.35 7.78 -21.03
C GLY A 204 -14.44 6.78 -21.46
N PRO A 205 -15.26 7.16 -22.48
CA PRO A 205 -16.43 6.39 -22.87
C PRO A 205 -16.10 5.06 -23.56
N ALA A 206 -14.90 4.94 -24.15
CA ALA A 206 -14.48 3.74 -24.87
C ALA A 206 -13.83 2.67 -23.96
N ALA A 207 -13.53 2.99 -22.71
CA ALA A 207 -12.90 2.04 -21.79
C ALA A 207 -13.89 0.92 -21.43
N ALA A 208 -13.40 -0.32 -21.40
CA ALA A 208 -14.23 -1.46 -21.03
C ALA A 208 -14.65 -1.37 -19.55
N PRO A 209 -15.93 -1.61 -19.22
CA PRO A 209 -16.40 -1.57 -17.83
C PRO A 209 -15.62 -2.47 -16.89
N ASP A 210 -15.16 -3.63 -17.37
CA ASP A 210 -14.36 -4.59 -16.60
C ASP A 210 -13.02 -4.00 -16.18
N GLU A 211 -12.35 -3.29 -17.10
CA GLU A 211 -11.07 -2.60 -16.81
C GLU A 211 -11.26 -1.47 -15.78
N LEU A 212 -12.33 -0.67 -15.94
CA LEU A 212 -12.65 0.40 -14.99
C LEU A 212 -12.95 -0.14 -13.58
N VAL A 213 -13.66 -1.26 -13.50
CA VAL A 213 -13.90 -1.94 -12.22
C VAL A 213 -12.59 -2.43 -11.59
N GLU A 214 -11.68 -3.01 -12.39
CA GLU A 214 -10.37 -3.47 -11.88
C GLU A 214 -9.53 -2.29 -11.37
N VAL A 215 -9.49 -1.16 -12.08
CA VAL A 215 -8.83 0.08 -11.62
C VAL A 215 -9.46 0.59 -10.33
N TYR A 216 -10.79 0.62 -10.24
CA TYR A 216 -11.48 1.04 -9.01
C TYR A 216 -11.17 0.13 -7.81
N LEU A 217 -11.15 -1.19 -8.03
CA LEU A 217 -10.73 -2.15 -7.00
C LEU A 217 -9.28 -1.91 -6.55
N SER A 218 -8.37 -1.56 -7.47
CA SER A 218 -7.00 -1.19 -7.11
C SER A 218 -6.96 0.02 -6.19
N PHE A 219 -7.82 1.04 -6.40
CA PHE A 219 -7.95 2.16 -5.48
C PHE A 219 -8.47 1.73 -4.10
N LEU A 220 -9.46 0.83 -4.02
CA LEU A 220 -9.96 0.33 -2.74
C LEU A 220 -8.85 -0.38 -1.93
N PHE A 221 -8.04 -1.22 -2.60
CA PHE A 221 -6.93 -1.92 -1.96
C PHE A 221 -5.79 -0.96 -1.58
N ALA A 222 -5.44 -0.02 -2.46
CA ALA A 222 -4.38 0.95 -2.19
C ALA A 222 -4.74 1.88 -1.01
N THR A 223 -6.00 2.32 -0.91
CA THR A 223 -6.44 3.20 0.16
C THR A 223 -6.70 2.44 1.46
N ALA A 224 -7.72 1.61 1.53
CA ALA A 224 -8.08 0.92 2.76
C ALA A 224 -7.05 -0.14 3.19
N GLY A 225 -6.41 -0.82 2.23
CA GLY A 225 -5.40 -1.85 2.49
C GLY A 225 -4.05 -1.26 2.85
N SER A 226 -3.39 -0.64 1.86
CA SER A 226 -1.98 -0.25 2.02
C SER A 226 -1.78 0.85 3.06
N ILE A 227 -2.64 1.87 3.12
CA ILE A 227 -2.53 2.93 4.13
C ILE A 227 -2.79 2.35 5.53
N GLY A 228 -3.80 1.46 5.67
CA GLY A 228 -4.08 0.80 6.94
C GLY A 228 -2.93 -0.08 7.43
N PHE A 229 -2.24 -0.78 6.54
CA PHE A 229 -1.04 -1.55 6.90
C PHE A 229 0.13 -0.65 7.30
N ALA A 230 0.37 0.46 6.58
CA ALA A 230 1.39 1.42 6.95
C ALA A 230 1.12 2.06 8.32
N LEU A 231 -0.15 2.37 8.63
CA LEU A 231 -0.56 2.81 9.96
C LEU A 231 -0.31 1.72 11.01
N GLY A 232 -0.66 0.46 10.70
CA GLY A 232 -0.42 -0.68 11.59
C GLY A 232 1.05 -0.88 11.93
N TRP A 233 1.95 -0.74 10.96
CA TRP A 233 3.39 -0.77 11.20
C TRP A 233 3.86 0.39 12.08
N SER A 234 3.35 1.60 11.85
CA SER A 234 3.67 2.77 12.67
C SER A 234 3.23 2.58 14.12
N VAL A 235 2.01 2.07 14.35
CA VAL A 235 1.48 1.82 15.69
C VAL A 235 2.25 0.70 16.39
N LEU A 236 2.60 -0.38 15.69
CA LEU A 236 3.40 -1.47 16.24
C LEU A 236 4.77 -0.96 16.71
N LEU A 237 5.46 -0.19 15.88
CA LEU A 237 6.77 0.37 16.20
C LEU A 237 6.71 1.36 17.36
N LEU A 238 5.72 2.24 17.40
CA LEU A 238 5.51 3.15 18.54
C LEU A 238 5.29 2.40 19.85
N GLY A 239 4.46 1.36 19.83
CA GLY A 239 4.17 0.61 21.06
C GLY A 239 5.27 -0.34 21.51
N THR A 240 6.15 -0.77 20.58
CA THR A 240 7.34 -1.58 20.91
C THR A 240 8.57 -0.72 21.26
N HIS A 241 8.56 0.58 20.95
CA HIS A 241 9.64 1.54 21.25
C HIS A 241 9.08 2.79 21.95
N PRO A 242 8.57 2.67 23.18
CA PRO A 242 7.93 3.77 23.89
C PRO A 242 8.88 4.94 24.18
N ASP A 243 10.18 4.69 24.26
CA ASP A 243 11.25 5.69 24.37
C ASP A 243 11.36 6.61 23.13
N ARG A 244 10.86 6.15 21.99
CA ARG A 244 10.84 6.90 20.72
C ARG A 244 9.49 7.56 20.42
N ALA A 245 8.50 7.43 21.29
CA ALA A 245 7.16 7.97 21.08
C ALA A 245 7.12 9.51 21.00
N ALA A 246 8.11 10.21 21.54
CA ALA A 246 8.27 11.66 21.44
C ALA A 246 8.91 12.14 20.13
N ALA A 247 9.31 11.23 19.24
CA ALA A 247 9.90 11.60 17.96
C ALA A 247 8.87 12.33 17.06
N ASP A 248 9.38 13.14 16.15
CA ASP A 248 8.55 13.82 15.15
C ASP A 248 7.71 12.83 14.36
N PRO A 249 6.37 13.04 14.21
CA PRO A 249 5.48 12.11 13.53
C PRO A 249 5.90 11.79 12.09
N GLY A 250 6.43 12.79 11.35
CA GLY A 250 6.91 12.60 9.99
C GLY A 250 8.14 11.71 9.93
N ARG A 251 9.06 11.85 10.88
CA ARG A 251 10.23 10.96 10.99
C ARG A 251 9.83 9.55 11.38
N THR A 252 8.90 9.41 12.32
CA THR A 252 8.33 8.12 12.72
C THR A 252 7.69 7.38 11.54
N VAL A 253 6.86 8.07 10.76
CA VAL A 253 6.21 7.49 9.56
C VAL A 253 7.23 7.09 8.50
N ARG A 254 8.24 7.93 8.22
CA ARG A 254 9.28 7.60 7.24
C ARG A 254 10.09 6.38 7.68
N GLU A 255 10.43 6.28 8.95
CA GLU A 255 11.18 5.14 9.49
C GLU A 255 10.34 3.85 9.48
N ALA A 256 9.05 3.94 9.80
CA ALA A 256 8.14 2.81 9.68
C ALA A 256 8.04 2.31 8.23
N LEU A 257 7.90 3.22 7.26
CA LEU A 257 7.88 2.90 5.84
C LEU A 257 9.23 2.39 5.31
N ARG A 258 10.35 2.80 5.91
CA ARG A 258 11.67 2.25 5.59
C ARG A 258 11.77 0.80 6.07
N LEU A 259 11.52 0.56 7.35
CA LEU A 259 11.60 -0.78 7.93
C LEU A 259 10.60 -1.75 7.32
N TRP A 260 9.38 -1.28 7.06
CA TRP A 260 8.28 -2.11 6.63
C TRP A 260 7.53 -1.50 5.43
N PRO A 261 8.19 -1.44 4.26
CA PRO A 261 7.53 -0.93 3.06
C PRO A 261 6.38 -1.85 2.65
N VAL A 262 5.16 -1.30 2.59
CA VAL A 262 3.98 -2.08 2.23
C VAL A 262 4.12 -2.65 0.81
N ALA A 263 4.62 -1.85 -0.14
CA ALA A 263 5.05 -2.31 -1.45
C ALA A 263 6.52 -2.76 -1.36
N TRP A 264 6.72 -4.00 -0.96
CA TRP A 264 8.04 -4.54 -0.60
C TRP A 264 8.82 -5.15 -1.77
N LEU A 265 8.14 -5.44 -2.88
CA LEU A 265 8.71 -6.09 -4.05
C LEU A 265 8.10 -5.53 -5.34
N PHE A 266 8.93 -5.12 -6.29
CA PHE A 266 8.51 -4.66 -7.61
C PHE A 266 9.06 -5.61 -8.68
N ALA A 267 8.17 -6.15 -9.51
CA ALA A 267 8.55 -7.01 -10.62
C ALA A 267 8.76 -6.21 -11.91
N ARG A 268 9.83 -6.50 -12.64
CA ARG A 268 10.11 -5.91 -13.95
C ARG A 268 10.59 -6.99 -14.92
N THR A 269 10.45 -6.73 -16.22
CA THR A 269 10.95 -7.60 -17.27
C THR A 269 11.99 -6.83 -18.08
N PRO A 270 13.22 -7.33 -18.28
CA PRO A 270 14.19 -6.67 -19.14
C PRO A 270 13.64 -6.48 -20.55
N SER A 271 13.92 -5.34 -21.17
CA SER A 271 13.48 -5.06 -22.56
C SER A 271 14.35 -5.74 -23.61
N ARG A 272 15.60 -6.04 -23.27
CA ARG A 272 16.61 -6.67 -24.13
C ARG A 272 17.62 -7.45 -23.29
N ALA A 273 18.46 -8.24 -23.96
CA ALA A 273 19.63 -8.83 -23.32
C ALA A 273 20.62 -7.71 -22.93
N GLN A 274 21.05 -7.72 -21.67
CA GLN A 274 21.95 -6.71 -21.09
C GLN A 274 22.57 -7.24 -19.81
N GLU A 275 23.45 -6.47 -19.21
CA GLU A 275 24.04 -6.73 -17.89
C GLU A 275 23.54 -5.73 -16.87
N LEU A 276 23.18 -6.20 -15.70
CA LEU A 276 22.74 -5.40 -14.57
C LEU A 276 23.58 -5.79 -13.34
N GLY A 277 24.39 -4.84 -12.84
CA GLY A 277 25.26 -5.09 -11.68
C GLY A 277 26.14 -6.35 -11.84
N GLY A 278 26.74 -6.57 -13.00
CA GLY A 278 27.55 -7.75 -13.30
C GLY A 278 26.75 -9.03 -13.61
N THR A 279 25.40 -8.98 -13.54
CA THR A 279 24.54 -10.14 -13.79
C THR A 279 23.90 -10.06 -15.19
N PRO A 280 24.13 -11.05 -16.08
CA PRO A 280 23.50 -11.07 -17.40
C PRO A 280 21.99 -11.37 -17.27
N VAL A 281 21.18 -10.55 -17.97
CA VAL A 281 19.72 -10.68 -18.01
C VAL A 281 19.19 -10.62 -19.43
N THR A 282 18.05 -11.25 -19.66
CA THR A 282 17.37 -11.34 -20.96
C THR A 282 15.88 -11.01 -20.78
N PRO A 283 15.11 -10.75 -21.86
CA PRO A 283 13.66 -10.57 -21.80
C PRO A 283 12.86 -11.78 -21.26
N ARG A 284 13.51 -12.92 -21.06
CA ARG A 284 12.89 -14.10 -20.42
C ARG A 284 13.03 -14.09 -18.91
N ASP A 285 13.92 -13.26 -18.38
CA ASP A 285 14.15 -13.15 -16.95
C ASP A 285 13.10 -12.25 -16.30
N ARG A 286 12.87 -12.46 -15.02
CA ARG A 286 12.08 -11.57 -14.15
C ARG A 286 13.03 -10.88 -13.20
N LEU A 287 13.02 -9.55 -13.21
CA LEU A 287 13.72 -8.76 -12.19
C LEU A 287 12.79 -8.56 -10.99
N MET A 288 13.36 -8.62 -9.79
CA MET A 288 12.68 -8.35 -8.53
C MET A 288 13.46 -7.28 -7.78
N VAL A 289 12.94 -6.05 -7.78
CA VAL A 289 13.47 -4.97 -6.94
C VAL A 289 12.83 -5.10 -5.57
N CYS A 290 13.62 -5.50 -4.57
CA CYS A 290 13.16 -5.73 -3.21
C CYS A 290 13.37 -4.49 -2.34
N SER A 291 12.37 -3.61 -2.23
CA SER A 291 12.49 -2.39 -1.41
C SER A 291 12.73 -2.69 0.06
N TYR A 292 12.24 -3.81 0.60
CA TYR A 292 12.52 -4.26 1.96
C TYR A 292 14.02 -4.43 2.22
N LEU A 293 14.76 -4.99 1.25
CA LEU A 293 16.22 -5.19 1.36
C LEU A 293 16.99 -3.91 0.99
N VAL A 294 16.56 -3.17 -0.04
CA VAL A 294 17.15 -1.85 -0.37
C VAL A 294 17.14 -0.92 0.84
N HIS A 295 16.03 -0.89 1.58
CA HIS A 295 15.89 -0.10 2.80
C HIS A 295 16.72 -0.62 3.99
N ARG A 296 17.37 -1.79 3.83
CA ARG A 296 18.24 -2.41 4.83
C ARG A 296 19.67 -2.57 4.36
N HIS A 297 19.99 -2.03 3.19
CA HIS A 297 21.33 -2.16 2.62
C HIS A 297 22.37 -1.48 3.52
N PRO A 298 23.37 -2.21 4.08
CA PRO A 298 24.28 -1.69 5.09
C PRO A 298 25.20 -0.59 4.58
N GLY A 299 25.45 -0.53 3.26
CA GLY A 299 26.22 0.54 2.64
C GLY A 299 25.50 1.90 2.59
N TYR A 300 24.20 1.95 2.85
CA TYR A 300 23.37 3.15 2.78
C TYR A 300 22.64 3.48 4.09
N TRP A 301 22.42 2.47 4.94
CA TRP A 301 21.69 2.63 6.19
C TRP A 301 22.51 2.14 7.37
N GLU A 302 22.93 3.05 8.23
CA GLU A 302 23.52 2.71 9.54
C GLU A 302 22.45 2.06 10.42
N ARG A 303 22.79 0.97 11.15
CA ARG A 303 21.84 0.20 11.96
C ARG A 303 20.54 -0.12 11.21
N PRO A 304 20.65 -0.88 10.10
CA PRO A 304 19.57 -0.99 9.11
C PRO A 304 18.30 -1.67 9.63
N ASP A 305 18.39 -2.53 10.62
CA ASP A 305 17.24 -3.25 11.19
C ASP A 305 16.63 -2.54 12.43
N GLU A 306 17.26 -1.45 12.92
CA GLU A 306 16.76 -0.72 14.08
C GLU A 306 15.77 0.38 13.70
N PHE A 307 14.79 0.63 14.61
CA PHE A 307 13.87 1.75 14.52
C PHE A 307 14.51 3.02 15.07
N VAL A 308 14.98 3.89 14.18
CA VAL A 308 15.71 5.13 14.51
C VAL A 308 15.11 6.32 13.76
N PRO A 309 13.99 6.90 14.22
CA PRO A 309 13.36 8.06 13.57
C PRO A 309 14.27 9.26 13.39
N GLU A 310 15.27 9.42 14.27
CA GLU A 310 16.20 10.54 14.29
C GLU A 310 17.07 10.62 13.02
N ARG A 311 17.31 9.48 12.33
CA ARG A 311 18.08 9.45 11.07
C ARG A 311 17.51 10.36 9.98
N TRP A 312 16.22 10.63 10.07
CA TRP A 312 15.52 11.48 9.11
C TRP A 312 15.79 12.98 9.29
N ALA A 313 16.62 13.38 10.26
CA ALA A 313 17.08 14.76 10.36
C ALA A 313 17.91 15.21 9.15
N GLU A 314 18.67 14.28 8.57
CA GLU A 314 19.56 14.52 7.43
C GLU A 314 18.93 14.09 6.07
N GLY A 315 17.73 13.51 6.10
CA GLY A 315 17.04 12.99 4.91
C GLY A 315 17.36 11.53 4.59
N ALA A 316 16.95 11.08 3.42
CA ALA A 316 17.20 9.72 2.94
C ALA A 316 18.44 9.67 2.04
N PRO A 317 19.21 8.57 2.06
CA PRO A 317 20.23 8.33 1.05
C PRO A 317 19.60 8.25 -0.35
N ASP A 318 20.27 8.84 -1.35
CA ASP A 318 19.75 8.90 -2.71
C ASP A 318 19.55 7.50 -3.32
N GLY A 319 18.35 7.25 -3.82
CA GLY A 319 17.98 5.97 -4.45
C GLY A 319 17.77 4.80 -3.50
N ALA A 320 18.06 4.94 -2.22
CA ALA A 320 17.92 3.87 -1.23
C ALA A 320 16.61 3.92 -0.42
N TYR A 321 15.69 4.84 -0.72
CA TYR A 321 14.39 4.96 -0.07
C TYR A 321 13.25 5.02 -1.10
N LEU A 322 12.51 3.93 -1.26
CA LEU A 322 11.48 3.77 -2.28
C LEU A 322 10.19 3.09 -1.78
N PRO A 323 9.61 3.52 -0.64
CA PRO A 323 8.41 2.88 -0.10
C PRO A 323 7.17 3.04 -0.99
N PHE A 324 7.23 3.97 -1.92
CA PHE A 324 6.19 4.27 -2.91
C PHE A 324 6.64 3.97 -4.34
N GLY A 325 7.68 3.16 -4.50
CA GLY A 325 8.36 2.97 -5.78
C GLY A 325 9.22 4.17 -6.18
N LEU A 326 9.72 4.16 -7.41
CA LEU A 326 10.62 5.17 -7.96
C LEU A 326 10.33 5.39 -9.44
N GLY A 327 10.65 6.58 -9.95
CA GLY A 327 10.58 6.91 -11.37
C GLY A 327 9.14 7.15 -11.88
N PRO A 328 8.87 6.82 -13.16
CA PRO A 328 7.61 7.17 -13.82
C PRO A 328 6.37 6.55 -13.17
N HIS A 329 6.53 5.42 -12.46
CA HIS A 329 5.45 4.67 -11.82
C HIS A 329 5.40 4.86 -10.29
N THR A 330 6.04 5.91 -9.78
CA THR A 330 5.90 6.29 -8.35
C THR A 330 4.43 6.46 -7.99
N CYS A 331 4.05 5.99 -6.81
CA CYS A 331 2.68 6.05 -6.32
C CYS A 331 2.13 7.48 -6.35
N ALA A 332 1.03 7.67 -7.08
CA ALA A 332 0.37 8.98 -7.17
C ALA A 332 -0.19 9.46 -5.81
N GLY A 333 -0.47 8.54 -4.89
CA GLY A 333 -0.97 8.79 -3.54
C GLY A 333 0.09 9.01 -2.47
N ALA A 334 1.40 8.98 -2.79
CA ALA A 334 2.48 9.03 -1.79
C ALA A 334 2.32 10.21 -0.81
N THR A 335 2.16 11.43 -1.33
CA THR A 335 2.03 12.65 -0.50
C THR A 335 0.81 12.62 0.42
N VAL A 336 -0.35 12.22 -0.10
CA VAL A 336 -1.59 12.16 0.70
C VAL A 336 -1.54 11.04 1.73
N THR A 337 -0.88 9.92 1.41
CA THR A 337 -0.65 8.81 2.34
C THR A 337 0.23 9.25 3.50
N VAL A 338 1.39 9.85 3.21
CA VAL A 338 2.31 10.33 4.24
C VAL A 338 1.60 11.36 5.14
N ARG A 339 0.88 12.31 4.55
CA ARG A 339 0.14 13.33 5.30
C ARG A 339 -0.89 12.72 6.26
N LEU A 340 -1.70 11.78 5.79
CA LEU A 340 -2.69 11.12 6.65
C LEU A 340 -2.01 10.33 7.78
N LEU A 341 -0.93 9.62 7.48
CA LEU A 341 -0.18 8.88 8.49
C LEU A 341 0.46 9.82 9.52
N GLU A 342 1.03 10.95 9.09
CA GLU A 342 1.58 11.97 9.99
C GLU A 342 0.51 12.56 10.92
N ASP A 343 -0.67 12.89 10.38
CA ASP A 343 -1.79 13.39 11.18
C ASP A 343 -2.26 12.34 12.21
N LEU A 344 -2.41 11.06 11.80
CA LEU A 344 -2.84 9.99 12.69
C LEU A 344 -1.78 9.65 13.76
N VAL A 345 -0.51 9.51 13.37
CA VAL A 345 0.59 9.26 14.31
C VAL A 345 0.75 10.43 15.29
N GLY A 346 0.68 11.67 14.79
CA GLY A 346 0.75 12.86 15.64
C GLY A 346 -0.38 12.93 16.68
N LEU A 347 -1.59 12.54 16.30
CA LEU A 347 -2.73 12.44 17.24
C LEU A 347 -2.53 11.31 18.25
N LEU A 348 -2.04 10.15 17.81
CA LEU A 348 -1.78 9.02 18.68
C LEU A 348 -0.70 9.33 19.73
N THR A 349 0.39 9.98 19.32
CA THR A 349 1.50 10.30 20.24
C THR A 349 1.20 11.48 21.16
N ARG A 350 0.37 12.45 20.70
CA ARG A 350 -0.01 13.62 21.51
C ARG A 350 -1.07 13.28 22.56
N ASP A 351 -2.13 12.55 22.15
CA ASP A 351 -3.36 12.42 22.93
C ASP A 351 -3.45 11.08 23.67
N TRP A 352 -2.56 10.13 23.35
CA TRP A 352 -2.62 8.77 23.86
C TRP A 352 -1.25 8.19 24.19
N ARG A 353 -1.21 7.28 25.16
CA ARG A 353 -0.13 6.29 25.32
C ARG A 353 -0.51 5.03 24.56
N VAL A 354 0.35 4.60 23.68
CA VAL A 354 0.17 3.40 22.85
C VAL A 354 0.95 2.26 23.49
N SER A 355 0.26 1.18 23.86
CA SER A 355 0.87 -0.08 24.29
C SER A 355 0.45 -1.16 23.33
N VAL A 356 1.36 -2.05 22.96
CA VAL A 356 1.08 -3.15 22.03
C VAL A 356 1.46 -4.50 22.63
N THR A 357 0.67 -5.51 22.31
CA THR A 357 0.96 -6.91 22.62
C THR A 357 0.95 -7.67 21.30
N PRO A 358 2.12 -7.99 20.72
CA PRO A 358 2.19 -8.79 19.52
C PRO A 358 1.69 -10.20 19.74
N ASP A 359 0.94 -10.75 18.77
CA ASP A 359 0.63 -12.18 18.74
C ASP A 359 1.89 -12.97 18.32
N CYS A 360 1.85 -14.28 18.57
CA CYS A 360 2.88 -15.18 18.06
C CYS A 360 2.80 -15.23 16.52
N GLY A 361 3.71 -14.55 15.83
CA GLY A 361 3.77 -14.54 14.37
C GLY A 361 4.63 -13.43 13.82
N GLY A 362 5.16 -13.65 12.62
CA GLY A 362 5.91 -12.65 11.85
C GLY A 362 5.02 -11.78 10.97
N PRO A 363 5.64 -10.92 10.15
CA PRO A 363 4.94 -10.12 9.16
C PRO A 363 4.11 -11.00 8.22
N GLN A 364 2.95 -10.49 7.80
CA GLN A 364 2.11 -11.16 6.83
C GLN A 364 2.58 -10.81 5.42
N VAL A 365 3.33 -11.72 4.81
CA VAL A 365 3.93 -11.53 3.48
C VAL A 365 2.92 -11.92 2.40
N GLY A 366 2.75 -11.04 1.42
CA GLY A 366 1.84 -11.21 0.30
C GLY A 366 2.10 -10.14 -0.76
N PRO A 367 1.13 -9.80 -1.62
CA PRO A 367 1.26 -8.66 -2.53
C PRO A 367 1.55 -7.34 -1.81
N ALA A 368 1.15 -7.24 -0.54
CA ALA A 368 1.50 -6.18 0.38
C ALA A 368 2.13 -6.79 1.63
N LEU A 369 3.12 -6.12 2.21
CA LEU A 369 3.74 -6.50 3.47
C LEU A 369 2.93 -5.90 4.62
N ALA A 370 2.08 -6.73 5.25
CA ALA A 370 1.24 -6.31 6.35
C ALA A 370 1.88 -6.65 7.72
N PRO A 371 1.59 -5.87 8.79
CA PRO A 371 2.08 -6.19 10.11
C PRO A 371 1.56 -7.55 10.62
N PRO A 372 2.27 -8.17 11.57
CA PRO A 372 1.74 -9.31 12.29
C PRO A 372 0.43 -8.92 12.98
N ARG A 373 -0.32 -9.89 13.47
CA ARG A 373 -1.44 -9.60 14.35
C ARG A 373 -0.91 -9.10 15.70
N PHE A 374 -1.56 -8.09 16.23
CA PHE A 374 -1.29 -7.57 17.57
C PHE A 374 -2.51 -6.86 18.14
N THR A 375 -2.54 -6.75 19.45
CA THR A 375 -3.50 -5.91 20.15
C THR A 375 -2.83 -4.60 20.51
N ALA A 376 -3.50 -3.47 20.26
CA ALA A 376 -3.11 -2.17 20.78
C ALA A 376 -4.08 -1.70 21.85
N VAL A 377 -3.54 -1.11 22.91
CA VAL A 377 -4.28 -0.45 23.99
C VAL A 377 -3.90 1.02 23.99
N LEU A 378 -4.90 1.89 23.93
CA LEU A 378 -4.78 3.32 24.02
C LEU A 378 -5.26 3.80 25.38
N SER A 379 -4.40 4.43 26.16
CA SER A 379 -4.73 5.08 27.44
C SER A 379 -4.41 6.58 27.38
N ARG A 380 -5.17 7.40 28.11
CA ARG A 380 -4.85 8.81 28.22
C ARG A 380 -3.57 8.99 29.03
N PRO A 381 -2.69 9.95 28.65
CA PRO A 381 -1.57 10.32 29.53
C PRO A 381 -2.09 10.76 30.89
N ASP A 382 -1.43 10.35 31.98
CA ASP A 382 -1.78 10.75 33.34
C ASP A 382 -1.72 12.28 33.44
N GLY A 383 -2.83 12.92 33.79
CA GLY A 383 -2.93 14.38 33.96
C GLY A 383 -4.00 15.07 33.11
N CYS A 384 -4.66 14.37 32.20
CA CYS A 384 -5.84 14.92 31.50
C CYS A 384 -7.12 14.58 32.26
N LEU A 385 -7.29 15.19 33.45
CA LEU A 385 -8.58 15.25 34.11
C LEU A 385 -9.56 15.97 33.16
N GLU A 386 -10.66 15.33 32.88
CA GLU A 386 -11.80 15.84 32.11
C GLU A 386 -12.11 17.29 32.54
N ARG A 387 -11.76 18.25 31.70
CA ARG A 387 -12.47 19.53 31.75
C ARG A 387 -13.79 19.32 31.02
N ARG A 388 -14.81 19.05 31.81
CA ARG A 388 -16.21 19.10 31.38
C ARG A 388 -16.59 20.51 30.95
#